data_63c5fe292d6c94538daf202474269652
#
_entry.id   63c5fe292d6c94538daf202474269652
#
_cell.length_a   1.000
_cell.length_b   1.000
_cell.length_c   1.000
_cell.angle_alpha   90.00
_cell.angle_beta   90.00
_cell.angle_gamma   90.00
#
_symmetry.space_group_name_H-M   'P 1'
#
loop_
_entity.id
_entity.type
_entity.pdbx_description
1 polymer ?
#
loop_
_entity_poly.entity_id
_entity_poly.type
_entity_poly.pdbx_seq_one_letter_code
_entity_poly.pdbx_strand_id
1 'polypeptide(L)'
;AMYEDNPFWVLYERGIESYYGNHTLSHRVLGTKETVSNISQQDMKQYFDERYAADNTVLAVAGCLDFDEVVAQANSLCGHWPTSGTARSYQPVVPQSDDFTMHLPTLAQAYVALIAPFPGANDDDRYAAALLSHILGGADGSRLHWALIETGLSEDAAAYFDPRDRTGEFLAYAACQPDQLEQVESLLRSEIDGLITSLTESDLERARAVFATASTLSEELSSGRMRRLGRLWTYSGEYRSLEDELKRIS
;
A
#
# COMPACT_ATOMS: atom_id res chain seq x y z
N ALA A 1 -4.48 -1.23 21.39
CA ALA A 1 -3.33 -0.73 22.15
C ALA A 1 -2.23 -0.26 21.19
N MET A 2 -1.47 -1.14 20.51
CA MET A 2 -0.30 -0.73 19.72
C MET A 2 -0.57 0.32 18.63
N TYR A 3 -1.69 0.25 17.93
CA TYR A 3 -2.05 1.26 16.90
C TYR A 3 -2.60 2.54 17.53
N GLU A 4 -3.33 2.44 18.62
CA GLU A 4 -3.85 3.60 19.36
C GLU A 4 -2.73 4.40 20.04
N ASP A 5 -1.59 3.75 20.32
CA ASP A 5 -0.42 4.38 20.94
C ASP A 5 0.48 5.09 19.91
N ASN A 6 0.21 4.96 18.60
CA ASN A 6 0.95 5.62 17.54
C ASN A 6 0.05 6.67 16.85
N PRO A 7 0.33 7.97 17.02
CA PRO A 7 -0.50 9.05 16.50
C PRO A 7 -0.66 9.03 14.97
N PHE A 8 0.39 8.66 14.23
CA PHE A 8 0.32 8.54 12.78
C PHE A 8 -0.73 7.50 12.36
N TRP A 9 -0.75 6.32 13.00
CA TRP A 9 -1.73 5.28 12.66
C TRP A 9 -3.16 5.71 12.99
N VAL A 10 -3.35 6.45 14.09
CA VAL A 10 -4.68 6.99 14.44
C VAL A 10 -5.15 7.96 13.38
N LEU A 11 -4.30 8.88 12.94
CA LEU A 11 -4.61 9.84 11.88
C LEU A 11 -4.88 9.13 10.54
N TYR A 12 -4.02 8.19 10.17
CA TYR A 12 -4.15 7.41 8.92
C TYR A 12 -5.46 6.61 8.89
N GLU A 13 -5.77 5.83 9.92
CA GLU A 13 -7.01 5.05 9.98
C GLU A 13 -8.25 5.94 9.86
N ARG A 14 -8.28 7.10 10.54
CA ARG A 14 -9.37 8.07 10.42
C ARG A 14 -9.44 8.68 9.02
N GLY A 15 -8.30 8.99 8.42
CA GLY A 15 -8.21 9.45 7.04
C GLY A 15 -8.77 8.43 6.06
N ILE A 16 -8.42 7.17 6.19
CA ILE A 16 -8.93 6.06 5.36
C ILE A 16 -10.43 5.83 5.58
N GLU A 17 -10.92 5.88 6.82
CA GLU A 17 -12.36 5.82 7.12
C GLU A 17 -13.11 6.94 6.40
N SER A 18 -12.62 8.18 6.47
CA SER A 18 -13.23 9.34 5.81
C SER A 18 -13.14 9.23 4.28
N TYR A 19 -11.97 8.90 3.75
CA TYR A 19 -11.70 8.80 2.31
C TYR A 19 -12.58 7.74 1.61
N TYR A 20 -12.71 6.54 2.20
CA TYR A 20 -13.52 5.47 1.64
C TYR A 20 -15.00 5.50 2.04
N GLY A 21 -15.36 6.26 3.09
CA GLY A 21 -16.74 6.42 3.54
C GLY A 21 -17.44 5.08 3.81
N ASN A 22 -18.51 4.82 3.08
CA ASN A 22 -19.31 3.59 3.24
C ASN A 22 -18.74 2.38 2.47
N HIS A 23 -17.61 2.50 1.81
CA HIS A 23 -17.00 1.39 1.10
C HIS A 23 -16.31 0.42 2.10
N THR A 24 -16.24 -0.87 1.75
CA THR A 24 -15.63 -1.90 2.63
C THR A 24 -14.16 -1.64 2.96
N LEU A 25 -13.42 -0.90 2.12
CA LEU A 25 -12.05 -0.50 2.37
C LEU A 25 -11.89 0.53 3.49
N SER A 26 -12.97 1.18 3.96
CA SER A 26 -12.94 2.06 5.12
C SER A 26 -12.79 1.30 6.44
N HIS A 27 -13.09 0.00 6.45
CA HIS A 27 -13.04 -0.78 7.66
C HIS A 27 -11.61 -1.03 8.11
N ARG A 28 -11.36 -0.85 9.40
CA ARG A 28 -10.08 -1.18 10.02
C ARG A 28 -9.78 -2.66 9.89
N VAL A 29 -8.57 -3.00 9.47
CA VAL A 29 -8.14 -4.40 9.30
C VAL A 29 -8.27 -5.19 10.60
N LEU A 30 -7.95 -4.59 11.75
CA LEU A 30 -8.05 -5.22 13.06
C LEU A 30 -9.46 -5.21 13.64
N GLY A 31 -10.41 -4.52 13.00
CA GLY A 31 -11.75 -4.30 13.55
C GLY A 31 -11.77 -3.48 14.83
N THR A 32 -12.90 -3.49 15.51
CA THR A 32 -13.11 -2.90 16.84
C THR A 32 -13.32 -3.99 17.89
N LYS A 33 -13.24 -3.63 19.17
CA LYS A 33 -13.57 -4.59 20.25
C LYS A 33 -14.95 -5.20 20.08
N GLU A 34 -15.93 -4.38 19.65
CA GLU A 34 -17.30 -4.85 19.41
C GLU A 34 -17.36 -5.80 18.22
N THR A 35 -16.78 -5.42 17.06
CA THR A 35 -16.83 -6.28 15.87
C THR A 35 -16.14 -7.62 16.11
N VAL A 36 -14.96 -7.61 16.74
CA VAL A 36 -14.22 -8.84 17.06
C VAL A 36 -14.97 -9.70 18.09
N SER A 37 -15.57 -9.09 19.12
CA SER A 37 -16.30 -9.83 20.15
C SER A 37 -17.60 -10.45 19.62
N ASN A 38 -18.15 -9.90 18.55
CA ASN A 38 -19.39 -10.40 17.93
C ASN A 38 -19.14 -11.50 16.91
N ILE A 39 -17.90 -11.76 16.52
CA ILE A 39 -17.57 -12.87 15.59
C ILE A 39 -17.80 -14.20 16.30
N SER A 40 -18.75 -14.98 15.81
CA SER A 40 -18.99 -16.31 16.30
C SER A 40 -18.09 -17.35 15.62
N GLN A 41 -17.95 -18.51 16.25
CA GLN A 41 -17.28 -19.67 15.62
C GLN A 41 -17.95 -20.07 14.30
N GLN A 42 -19.28 -19.93 14.20
CA GLN A 42 -20.04 -20.24 13.00
C GLN A 42 -19.70 -19.27 11.86
N ASP A 43 -19.59 -17.97 12.15
CA ASP A 43 -19.21 -16.95 11.15
C ASP A 43 -17.80 -17.22 10.61
N MET A 44 -16.86 -17.53 11.48
CA MET A 44 -15.50 -17.88 11.09
C MET A 44 -15.47 -19.14 10.21
N LYS A 45 -16.24 -20.19 10.60
CA LYS A 45 -16.31 -21.41 9.83
C LYS A 45 -16.94 -21.17 8.46
N GLN A 46 -18.03 -20.44 8.39
CA GLN A 46 -18.69 -20.08 7.13
C GLN A 46 -17.73 -19.31 6.21
N TYR A 47 -17.05 -18.29 6.73
CA TYR A 47 -16.08 -17.51 5.96
C TYR A 47 -14.93 -18.40 5.44
N PHE A 48 -14.44 -19.33 6.29
CA PHE A 48 -13.41 -20.27 5.89
C PHE A 48 -13.89 -21.19 4.77
N ASP A 49 -15.04 -21.82 4.93
CA ASP A 49 -15.61 -22.75 3.94
C ASP A 49 -15.89 -22.05 2.59
N GLU A 50 -16.25 -20.77 2.61
CA GLU A 50 -16.51 -19.98 1.40
C GLU A 50 -15.23 -19.48 0.70
N ARG A 51 -14.19 -19.14 1.46
CA ARG A 51 -13.02 -18.41 0.91
C ARG A 51 -11.77 -19.25 0.76
N TYR A 52 -11.57 -20.25 1.62
CA TYR A 52 -10.41 -21.14 1.58
C TYR A 52 -10.73 -22.39 0.77
N ALA A 53 -10.86 -22.22 -0.54
CA ALA A 53 -11.20 -23.26 -1.50
C ALA A 53 -10.11 -23.41 -2.56
N ALA A 54 -10.06 -24.57 -3.23
CA ALA A 54 -9.03 -24.86 -4.23
C ALA A 54 -9.02 -23.86 -5.39
N ASP A 55 -10.19 -23.39 -5.81
CA ASP A 55 -10.38 -22.41 -6.89
C ASP A 55 -10.12 -20.95 -6.47
N ASN A 56 -9.90 -20.70 -5.19
CA ASN A 56 -9.59 -19.37 -4.65
C ASN A 56 -8.23 -19.29 -3.95
N THR A 57 -7.37 -20.31 -4.15
CA THR A 57 -6.06 -20.39 -3.50
C THR A 57 -4.95 -20.44 -4.55
N VAL A 58 -3.91 -19.66 -4.36
CA VAL A 58 -2.70 -19.66 -5.21
C VAL A 58 -1.51 -20.14 -4.38
N LEU A 59 -0.84 -21.17 -4.85
CA LEU A 59 0.43 -21.64 -4.30
C LEU A 59 1.58 -21.08 -5.13
N ALA A 60 2.36 -20.17 -4.56
CA ALA A 60 3.57 -19.64 -5.17
C ALA A 60 4.80 -20.24 -4.48
N VAL A 61 5.71 -20.79 -5.25
CA VAL A 61 6.93 -21.42 -4.75
C VAL A 61 8.13 -20.96 -5.57
N ALA A 62 9.23 -20.68 -4.91
CA ALA A 62 10.48 -20.34 -5.57
C ALA A 62 11.68 -20.86 -4.76
N GLY A 63 12.66 -21.45 -5.42
CA GLY A 63 13.86 -22.01 -4.80
C GLY A 63 14.48 -23.11 -5.63
N CYS A 64 15.37 -23.87 -5.02
CA CYS A 64 15.91 -25.11 -5.60
C CYS A 64 14.90 -26.25 -5.35
N LEU A 65 14.01 -26.47 -6.32
CA LEU A 65 12.92 -27.45 -6.20
C LEU A 65 12.68 -28.14 -7.55
N ASP A 66 12.12 -29.34 -7.50
CA ASP A 66 11.56 -30.01 -8.66
C ASP A 66 10.07 -29.62 -8.78
N PHE A 67 9.68 -29.13 -9.95
CA PHE A 67 8.32 -28.65 -10.18
C PHE A 67 7.29 -29.78 -10.11
N ASP A 68 7.62 -30.96 -10.70
CA ASP A 68 6.71 -32.09 -10.74
C ASP A 68 6.49 -32.69 -9.35
N GLU A 69 7.54 -32.70 -8.52
CA GLU A 69 7.44 -33.12 -7.12
C GLU A 69 6.53 -32.16 -6.32
N VAL A 70 6.68 -30.85 -6.50
CA VAL A 70 5.81 -29.85 -5.85
C VAL A 70 4.35 -30.03 -6.27
N VAL A 71 4.11 -30.20 -7.57
CA VAL A 71 2.74 -30.45 -8.08
C VAL A 71 2.17 -31.75 -7.51
N ALA A 72 2.96 -32.83 -7.47
CA ALA A 72 2.52 -34.10 -6.88
C ALA A 72 2.17 -33.98 -5.40
N GLN A 73 2.99 -33.26 -4.63
CA GLN A 73 2.74 -33.01 -3.21
C GLN A 73 1.49 -32.12 -3.01
N ALA A 74 1.34 -31.04 -3.80
CA ALA A 74 0.17 -30.17 -3.75
C ALA A 74 -1.12 -30.97 -4.06
N ASN A 75 -1.10 -31.80 -5.09
CA ASN A 75 -2.23 -32.66 -5.42
C ASN A 75 -2.54 -33.69 -4.30
N SER A 76 -1.54 -34.26 -3.70
CA SER A 76 -1.71 -35.22 -2.59
C SER A 76 -2.32 -34.55 -1.35
N LEU A 77 -1.87 -33.33 -1.02
CA LEU A 77 -2.26 -32.65 0.21
C LEU A 77 -3.53 -31.79 0.05
N CYS A 78 -3.76 -31.23 -1.13
CA CYS A 78 -4.80 -30.24 -1.38
C CYS A 78 -5.79 -30.64 -2.48
N GLY A 79 -5.49 -31.69 -3.25
CA GLY A 79 -6.32 -32.11 -4.39
C GLY A 79 -7.75 -32.56 -4.02
N HIS A 80 -8.00 -32.81 -2.73
CA HIS A 80 -9.33 -33.12 -2.19
C HIS A 80 -10.10 -31.86 -1.70
N TRP A 81 -9.49 -30.69 -1.74
CA TRP A 81 -10.15 -29.47 -1.30
C TRP A 81 -11.34 -29.16 -2.22
N PRO A 82 -12.48 -28.75 -1.64
CA PRO A 82 -13.65 -28.40 -2.43
C PRO A 82 -13.38 -27.12 -3.23
N THR A 83 -14.13 -26.95 -4.29
CA THR A 83 -14.28 -25.68 -4.99
C THR A 83 -15.47 -24.95 -4.42
N SER A 84 -15.36 -23.63 -4.20
CA SER A 84 -16.45 -22.81 -3.67
C SER A 84 -17.23 -22.07 -4.76
N GLY A 85 -16.63 -21.88 -5.94
CA GLY A 85 -17.19 -21.04 -7.00
C GLY A 85 -17.31 -19.57 -6.59
N THR A 86 -16.61 -19.18 -5.53
CA THR A 86 -16.69 -17.82 -4.97
C THR A 86 -16.06 -16.83 -5.94
N ALA A 87 -16.88 -15.91 -6.42
CA ALA A 87 -16.42 -14.77 -7.21
C ALA A 87 -16.24 -13.53 -6.32
N ARG A 88 -15.21 -12.74 -6.61
CA ARG A 88 -15.04 -11.43 -5.98
C ARG A 88 -16.01 -10.43 -6.61
N SER A 89 -16.79 -9.77 -5.76
CA SER A 89 -17.61 -8.63 -6.17
C SER A 89 -16.86 -7.35 -5.81
N TYR A 90 -16.61 -6.52 -6.82
CA TYR A 90 -15.93 -5.23 -6.65
C TYR A 90 -16.97 -4.12 -6.72
N GLN A 91 -17.07 -3.37 -5.66
CA GLN A 91 -17.81 -2.11 -5.66
C GLN A 91 -16.87 -1.00 -6.13
N PRO A 92 -17.32 -0.10 -7.02
CA PRO A 92 -16.51 1.07 -7.37
C PRO A 92 -16.24 1.95 -6.15
N VAL A 93 -14.98 2.34 -6.00
CA VAL A 93 -14.61 3.33 -4.98
C VAL A 93 -14.97 4.72 -5.49
N VAL A 94 -15.72 5.46 -4.68
CA VAL A 94 -15.97 6.89 -4.87
C VAL A 94 -15.32 7.61 -3.72
N PRO A 95 -14.10 8.16 -3.92
CA PRO A 95 -13.39 8.85 -2.86
C PRO A 95 -14.21 10.01 -2.31
N GLN A 96 -14.25 10.13 -1.00
CA GLN A 96 -14.87 11.28 -0.33
C GLN A 96 -13.81 12.36 -0.12
N SER A 97 -14.20 13.61 -0.38
CA SER A 97 -13.38 14.77 -0.01
C SER A 97 -13.87 15.26 1.34
N ASP A 98 -13.02 15.20 2.33
CA ASP A 98 -13.31 15.63 3.69
C ASP A 98 -12.06 16.26 4.31
N ASP A 99 -12.28 17.26 5.14
CA ASP A 99 -11.25 17.91 5.94
C ASP A 99 -11.63 17.77 7.42
N PHE A 100 -10.77 17.18 8.21
CA PHE A 100 -11.04 17.04 9.64
C PHE A 100 -9.79 17.35 10.48
N THR A 101 -10.01 17.83 11.68
CA THR A 101 -8.98 18.04 12.70
C THR A 101 -9.29 17.22 13.93
N MET A 102 -8.30 16.51 14.44
CA MET A 102 -8.36 15.78 15.72
C MET A 102 -7.48 16.48 16.74
N HIS A 103 -8.02 16.72 17.91
CA HIS A 103 -7.26 17.29 19.01
C HIS A 103 -6.97 16.24 20.09
N LEU A 104 -5.70 15.87 20.20
CA LEU A 104 -5.21 14.89 21.18
C LEU A 104 -4.25 15.59 22.16
N PRO A 105 -4.75 16.02 23.33
CA PRO A 105 -3.97 16.89 24.25
C PRO A 105 -2.70 16.24 24.83
N THR A 106 -2.58 14.92 24.72
CA THR A 106 -1.43 14.16 25.22
C THR A 106 -0.26 14.12 24.25
N LEU A 107 -0.44 14.61 23.01
CA LEU A 107 0.61 14.59 22.00
C LEU A 107 1.47 15.86 22.09
N ALA A 108 2.78 15.66 22.01
CA ALA A 108 3.75 16.74 21.92
C ALA A 108 3.92 17.28 20.49
N GLN A 109 3.54 16.49 19.49
CA GLN A 109 3.68 16.80 18.07
C GLN A 109 2.32 16.93 17.40
N ALA A 110 2.30 17.69 16.30
CA ALA A 110 1.19 17.75 15.36
C ALA A 110 1.51 16.90 14.11
N TYR A 111 0.48 16.32 13.53
CA TYR A 111 0.56 15.49 12.33
C TYR A 111 -0.40 16.03 11.28
N VAL A 112 0.06 16.12 10.05
CA VAL A 112 -0.77 16.42 8.88
C VAL A 112 -0.67 15.28 7.89
N ALA A 113 -1.79 14.88 7.29
CA ALA A 113 -1.85 13.87 6.25
C ALA A 113 -2.78 14.31 5.12
N LEU A 114 -2.38 14.08 3.88
CA LEU A 114 -3.15 14.31 2.67
C LEU A 114 -3.32 12.97 1.96
N ILE A 115 -4.58 12.62 1.66
CA ILE A 115 -4.93 11.38 0.96
C ILE A 115 -5.60 11.77 -0.36
N ALA A 116 -5.19 11.12 -1.45
CA ALA A 116 -5.75 11.36 -2.77
C ALA A 116 -5.91 10.04 -3.55
N PRO A 117 -6.83 9.98 -4.53
CA PRO A 117 -6.99 8.80 -5.38
C PRO A 117 -5.77 8.59 -6.27
N PHE A 118 -5.35 7.32 -6.35
CA PHE A 118 -4.25 6.89 -7.19
C PHE A 118 -4.59 5.57 -7.89
N PRO A 119 -3.77 5.13 -8.90
CA PRO A 119 -4.01 3.90 -9.65
C PRO A 119 -4.07 2.65 -8.75
N GLY A 120 -4.84 1.66 -9.17
CA GLY A 120 -4.88 0.35 -8.52
C GLY A 120 -3.67 -0.53 -8.87
N ALA A 121 -3.55 -1.66 -8.18
CA ALA A 121 -2.49 -2.64 -8.42
C ALA A 121 -2.54 -3.28 -9.83
N ASN A 122 -3.69 -3.23 -10.49
CA ASN A 122 -3.93 -3.76 -11.82
C ASN A 122 -3.73 -2.72 -12.93
N ASP A 123 -3.55 -1.44 -12.57
CA ASP A 123 -3.38 -0.35 -13.52
C ASP A 123 -1.92 -0.25 -13.97
N ASP A 124 -1.68 0.05 -15.23
CA ASP A 124 -0.32 0.25 -15.72
C ASP A 124 0.30 1.57 -15.23
N ASP A 125 -0.52 2.58 -14.92
CA ASP A 125 -0.07 3.84 -14.33
C ASP A 125 0.48 3.69 -12.90
N ARG A 126 0.33 2.51 -12.27
CA ARG A 126 0.91 2.24 -10.94
C ARG A 126 2.43 2.43 -10.88
N TYR A 127 3.13 2.23 -11.99
CA TYR A 127 4.59 2.45 -12.04
C TYR A 127 4.93 3.94 -11.96
N ALA A 128 4.20 4.77 -12.73
CA ALA A 128 4.34 6.22 -12.65
C ALA A 128 3.95 6.75 -11.26
N ALA A 129 2.86 6.23 -10.68
CA ALA A 129 2.41 6.57 -9.34
C ALA A 129 3.47 6.24 -8.27
N ALA A 130 4.11 5.07 -8.37
CA ALA A 130 5.19 4.67 -7.47
C ALA A 130 6.41 5.59 -7.59
N LEU A 131 6.82 5.91 -8.82
CA LEU A 131 7.96 6.81 -9.06
C LEU A 131 7.67 8.22 -8.53
N LEU A 132 6.48 8.78 -8.80
CA LEU A 132 6.07 10.09 -8.31
C LEU A 132 6.06 10.17 -6.78
N SER A 133 5.48 9.18 -6.12
CA SER A 133 5.45 9.12 -4.66
C SER A 133 6.86 9.03 -4.07
N HIS A 134 7.74 8.26 -4.71
CA HIS A 134 9.14 8.15 -4.28
C HIS A 134 9.91 9.46 -4.46
N ILE A 135 9.75 10.13 -5.59
CA ILE A 135 10.41 11.43 -5.85
C ILE A 135 9.94 12.48 -4.84
N LEU A 136 8.65 12.46 -4.50
CA LEU A 136 8.10 13.40 -3.53
C LEU A 136 8.60 13.14 -2.12
N GLY A 137 8.48 11.92 -1.60
CA GLY A 137 8.76 11.64 -0.20
C GLY A 137 9.14 10.19 0.13
N GLY A 138 9.69 9.43 -0.83
CA GLY A 138 9.96 8.00 -0.62
C GLY A 138 11.26 7.67 0.12
N ALA A 139 12.20 8.60 0.25
CA ALA A 139 13.49 8.37 0.91
C ALA A 139 14.23 9.69 1.18
N ASP A 140 15.39 9.59 1.83
CA ASP A 140 16.36 10.67 1.97
C ASP A 140 16.72 11.26 0.59
N GLY A 141 16.76 12.58 0.51
CA GLY A 141 16.99 13.31 -0.74
C GLY A 141 15.75 13.49 -1.62
N SER A 142 14.56 13.03 -1.18
CA SER A 142 13.27 13.38 -1.77
C SER A 142 12.92 14.85 -1.58
N ARG A 143 11.87 15.34 -2.25
CA ARG A 143 11.46 16.74 -2.13
C ARG A 143 11.02 17.12 -0.73
N LEU A 144 10.19 16.27 -0.10
CA LEU A 144 9.75 16.51 1.27
C LEU A 144 10.93 16.47 2.26
N HIS A 145 11.92 15.61 2.02
CA HIS A 145 13.13 15.60 2.84
C HIS A 145 13.83 16.97 2.83
N TRP A 146 14.07 17.55 1.64
CA TRP A 146 14.72 18.86 1.54
C TRP A 146 13.84 20.01 2.02
N ALA A 147 12.56 19.97 1.75
CA ALA A 147 11.65 21.07 2.08
C ALA A 147 11.29 21.12 3.57
N LEU A 148 11.18 19.96 4.24
CA LEU A 148 10.62 19.85 5.58
C LEU A 148 11.63 19.33 6.62
N ILE A 149 12.40 18.30 6.29
CA ILE A 149 13.31 17.65 7.27
C ILE A 149 14.62 18.41 7.37
N GLU A 150 15.30 18.66 6.25
CA GLU A 150 16.58 19.41 6.25
C GLU A 150 16.45 20.86 6.72
N THR A 151 15.26 21.43 6.58
CA THR A 151 14.97 22.79 7.13
C THR A 151 14.68 22.77 8.63
N GLY A 152 14.52 21.61 9.24
CA GLY A 152 14.15 21.45 10.64
C GLY A 152 12.69 21.80 10.96
N LEU A 153 11.82 21.90 9.95
CA LEU A 153 10.39 22.18 10.12
C LEU A 153 9.61 20.91 10.53
N SER A 154 10.07 19.74 10.10
CA SER A 154 9.45 18.45 10.43
C SER A 154 10.50 17.44 10.89
N GLU A 155 10.11 16.62 11.84
CA GLU A 155 10.93 15.49 12.32
C GLU A 155 10.77 14.27 11.42
N ASP A 156 9.61 14.15 10.74
CA ASP A 156 9.31 13.09 9.79
C ASP A 156 8.38 13.62 8.70
N ALA A 157 8.65 13.26 7.46
CA ALA A 157 7.81 13.57 6.31
C ALA A 157 8.02 12.53 5.22
N ALA A 158 6.93 12.00 4.67
CA ALA A 158 7.02 11.01 3.61
C ALA A 158 5.80 11.05 2.67
N ALA A 159 5.96 10.41 1.52
CA ALA A 159 4.87 10.14 0.60
C ALA A 159 4.87 8.67 0.20
N TYR A 160 3.69 8.09 0.15
CA TYR A 160 3.47 6.68 -0.16
C TYR A 160 2.41 6.50 -1.24
N PHE A 161 2.57 5.45 -1.99
CA PHE A 161 1.55 4.90 -2.87
C PHE A 161 1.14 3.52 -2.32
N ASP A 162 -0.14 3.36 -1.97
CA ASP A 162 -0.71 2.08 -1.55
C ASP A 162 -1.67 1.54 -2.63
N PRO A 163 -1.16 0.68 -3.54
CA PRO A 163 -1.98 0.07 -4.58
C PRO A 163 -2.82 -1.06 -4.02
N ARG A 164 -4.13 -0.90 -4.05
CA ARG A 164 -5.12 -1.93 -3.74
C ARG A 164 -5.68 -2.56 -5.01
N ASP A 165 -6.49 -3.59 -4.88
CA ASP A 165 -7.17 -4.21 -6.02
C ASP A 165 -8.13 -3.20 -6.68
N ARG A 166 -7.85 -2.81 -7.92
CA ARG A 166 -8.61 -1.87 -8.76
C ARG A 166 -8.75 -0.44 -8.23
N THR A 167 -8.05 -0.08 -7.21
CA THR A 167 -7.99 1.27 -6.66
C THR A 167 -6.66 1.47 -5.96
N GLY A 168 -6.33 2.68 -5.61
CA GLY A 168 -5.16 2.99 -4.80
C GLY A 168 -5.30 4.34 -4.14
N GLU A 169 -4.51 4.57 -3.13
CA GLU A 169 -4.39 5.88 -2.52
C GLU A 169 -2.94 6.37 -2.52
N PHE A 170 -2.82 7.65 -2.74
CA PHE A 170 -1.64 8.43 -2.44
C PHE A 170 -1.79 8.98 -1.03
N LEU A 171 -0.76 8.86 -0.23
CA LEU A 171 -0.65 9.45 1.10
C LEU A 171 0.61 10.30 1.17
N ALA A 172 0.50 11.56 1.55
CA ALA A 172 1.62 12.36 2.00
C ALA A 172 1.38 12.82 3.43
N TYR A 173 2.39 12.75 4.29
CA TYR A 173 2.25 13.18 5.67
C TYR A 173 3.52 13.87 6.17
N ALA A 174 3.36 14.64 7.25
CA ALA A 174 4.46 15.21 8.01
C ALA A 174 4.13 15.29 9.51
N ALA A 175 5.17 15.19 10.32
CA ALA A 175 5.12 15.37 11.78
C ALA A 175 5.98 16.57 12.17
N CYS A 176 5.41 17.50 12.94
CA CYS A 176 6.07 18.75 13.29
C CYS A 176 5.68 19.26 14.68
N GLN A 177 6.30 20.37 15.12
CA GLN A 177 5.83 21.06 16.31
C GLN A 177 4.46 21.72 16.04
N PRO A 178 3.56 21.78 17.04
CA PRO A 178 2.20 22.30 16.85
C PRO A 178 2.12 23.73 16.30
N ASP A 179 3.08 24.59 16.63
CA ASP A 179 3.17 25.96 16.15
C ASP A 179 3.66 26.09 14.70
N GLN A 180 4.19 25.02 14.13
CA GLN A 180 4.66 24.95 12.74
C GLN A 180 3.64 24.31 11.78
N LEU A 181 2.52 23.77 12.29
CA LEU A 181 1.58 22.96 11.52
C LEU A 181 1.08 23.65 10.25
N GLU A 182 0.64 24.90 10.35
CA GLU A 182 0.13 25.67 9.18
C GLU A 182 1.21 25.86 8.11
N GLN A 183 2.44 26.13 8.52
CA GLN A 183 3.56 26.29 7.60
C GLN A 183 3.92 24.96 6.92
N VAL A 184 3.98 23.88 7.69
CA VAL A 184 4.29 22.54 7.20
C VAL A 184 3.20 22.05 6.24
N GLU A 185 1.93 22.23 6.56
CA GLU A 185 0.82 21.89 5.65
C GLU A 185 0.90 22.69 4.34
N SER A 186 1.15 23.98 4.41
CA SER A 186 1.30 24.82 3.22
C SER A 186 2.46 24.37 2.33
N LEU A 187 3.60 24.03 2.91
CA LEU A 187 4.75 23.51 2.17
C LEU A 187 4.47 22.12 1.59
N LEU A 188 3.85 21.23 2.35
CA LEU A 188 3.48 19.90 1.87
C LEU A 188 2.57 19.98 0.64
N ARG A 189 1.55 20.85 0.67
CA ARG A 189 0.65 21.11 -0.47
C ARG A 189 1.43 21.72 -1.65
N SER A 190 2.29 22.70 -1.39
CA SER A 190 3.10 23.36 -2.42
C SER A 190 4.04 22.37 -3.15
N GLU A 191 4.66 21.44 -2.43
CA GLU A 191 5.52 20.41 -3.03
C GLU A 191 4.71 19.42 -3.88
N ILE A 192 3.50 19.06 -3.46
CA ILE A 192 2.59 18.22 -4.24
C ILE A 192 2.16 18.92 -5.52
N ASP A 193 1.66 20.16 -5.41
CA ASP A 193 1.16 20.95 -6.53
C ASP A 193 2.28 21.29 -7.53
N GLY A 194 3.46 21.57 -7.00
CA GLY A 194 4.65 21.89 -7.80
C GLY A 194 5.31 20.68 -8.47
N LEU A 195 4.99 19.45 -8.04
CA LEU A 195 5.72 18.26 -8.46
C LEU A 195 5.74 18.09 -9.99
N ILE A 196 4.58 18.16 -10.64
CA ILE A 196 4.46 17.92 -12.09
C ILE A 196 5.21 18.97 -12.91
N THR A 197 5.15 20.23 -12.48
CA THR A 197 5.74 21.35 -13.22
C THR A 197 7.26 21.50 -13.03
N SER A 198 7.79 20.95 -11.95
CA SER A 198 9.20 21.04 -11.57
C SER A 198 9.95 19.72 -11.64
N LEU A 199 9.30 18.64 -12.11
CA LEU A 199 9.92 17.34 -12.31
C LEU A 199 11.01 17.43 -13.38
N THR A 200 12.20 16.89 -13.06
CA THR A 200 13.33 16.84 -13.98
C THR A 200 13.61 15.41 -14.44
N GLU A 201 14.28 15.26 -15.59
CA GLU A 201 14.74 13.95 -16.06
C GLU A 201 15.67 13.29 -15.02
N SER A 202 16.52 14.09 -14.36
CA SER A 202 17.39 13.59 -13.30
C SER A 202 16.64 13.00 -12.10
N ASP A 203 15.48 13.54 -11.74
CA ASP A 203 14.61 12.98 -10.69
C ASP A 203 14.07 11.62 -11.12
N LEU A 204 13.62 11.50 -12.36
CA LEU A 204 13.12 10.25 -12.92
C LEU A 204 14.23 9.19 -13.01
N GLU A 205 15.40 9.54 -13.55
CA GLU A 205 16.52 8.61 -13.66
C GLU A 205 16.94 8.08 -12.28
N ARG A 206 17.03 8.94 -11.28
CA ARG A 206 17.33 8.56 -9.90
C ARG A 206 16.29 7.60 -9.33
N ALA A 207 15.00 7.93 -9.46
CA ALA A 207 13.92 7.09 -8.97
C ALA A 207 13.90 5.72 -9.69
N ARG A 208 14.04 5.71 -11.02
CA ARG A 208 14.13 4.49 -11.84
C ARG A 208 15.30 3.60 -11.38
N ALA A 209 16.46 4.18 -11.13
CA ALA A 209 17.63 3.44 -10.66
C ALA A 209 17.38 2.79 -9.29
N VAL A 210 16.73 3.49 -8.36
CA VAL A 210 16.35 2.94 -7.05
C VAL A 210 15.39 1.77 -7.20
N PHE A 211 14.33 1.93 -7.99
CA PHE A 211 13.33 0.86 -8.19
C PHE A 211 13.92 -0.34 -8.93
N ALA A 212 14.73 -0.11 -9.96
CA ALA A 212 15.41 -1.19 -10.68
C ALA A 212 16.36 -1.97 -9.75
N THR A 213 17.14 -1.27 -8.93
CA THR A 213 18.04 -1.89 -7.96
C THR A 213 17.26 -2.69 -6.91
N ALA A 214 16.21 -2.10 -6.32
CA ALA A 214 15.38 -2.77 -5.32
C ALA A 214 14.69 -4.02 -5.90
N SER A 215 14.18 -3.94 -7.13
CA SER A 215 13.58 -5.07 -7.84
C SER A 215 14.58 -6.18 -8.09
N THR A 216 15.78 -5.84 -8.54
CA THR A 216 16.87 -6.81 -8.79
C THR A 216 17.29 -7.50 -7.51
N LEU A 217 17.56 -6.74 -6.44
CA LEU A 217 17.96 -7.31 -5.15
C LEU A 217 16.86 -8.21 -4.54
N SER A 218 15.60 -7.81 -4.70
CA SER A 218 14.47 -8.65 -4.27
C SER A 218 14.43 -10.01 -4.99
N GLU A 219 14.84 -10.06 -6.26
CA GLU A 219 14.88 -11.28 -7.05
C GLU A 219 16.06 -12.21 -6.71
N GLU A 220 17.10 -11.73 -6.05
CA GLU A 220 18.19 -12.58 -5.57
C GLU A 220 17.72 -13.52 -4.45
N LEU A 221 16.68 -13.13 -3.72
CA LEU A 221 16.10 -13.93 -2.66
C LEU A 221 14.95 -14.81 -3.18
N SER A 222 14.96 -16.08 -2.85
CA SER A 222 13.86 -17.01 -3.18
C SER A 222 12.50 -16.48 -2.64
N SER A 223 12.52 -15.90 -1.44
CA SER A 223 11.32 -15.29 -0.85
C SER A 223 10.80 -14.07 -1.63
N GLY A 224 11.70 -13.27 -2.20
CA GLY A 224 11.34 -12.14 -3.07
C GLY A 224 10.65 -12.61 -4.35
N ARG A 225 11.25 -13.58 -5.03
CA ARG A 225 10.66 -14.24 -6.22
C ARG A 225 9.29 -14.82 -5.94
N MET A 226 9.17 -15.58 -4.86
CA MET A 226 7.91 -16.19 -4.44
C MET A 226 6.82 -15.14 -4.23
N ARG A 227 7.11 -14.08 -3.47
CA ARG A 227 6.14 -12.99 -3.20
C ARG A 227 5.72 -12.28 -4.48
N ARG A 228 6.66 -11.98 -5.36
CA ARG A 228 6.36 -11.33 -6.64
C ARG A 228 5.47 -12.20 -7.51
N LEU A 229 5.80 -13.48 -7.68
CA LEU A 229 4.99 -14.44 -8.44
C LEU A 229 3.57 -14.53 -7.87
N GLY A 230 3.45 -14.75 -6.56
CA GLY A 230 2.14 -14.85 -5.91
C GLY A 230 1.31 -13.59 -6.04
N ARG A 231 1.93 -12.41 -5.86
CA ARG A 231 1.25 -11.12 -5.99
C ARG A 231 0.78 -10.85 -7.42
N LEU A 232 1.64 -11.02 -8.42
CA LEU A 232 1.28 -10.81 -9.82
C LEU A 232 0.14 -11.73 -10.24
N TRP A 233 0.26 -13.03 -9.92
CA TRP A 233 -0.78 -13.98 -10.25
C TRP A 233 -2.11 -13.66 -9.59
N THR A 234 -2.09 -13.29 -8.30
CA THR A 234 -3.32 -12.98 -7.55
C THR A 234 -4.04 -11.75 -8.08
N TYR A 235 -3.30 -10.71 -8.52
CA TYR A 235 -3.90 -9.47 -8.99
C TYR A 235 -4.20 -9.44 -10.48
N SER A 236 -3.33 -10.00 -11.32
CA SER A 236 -3.43 -9.91 -12.78
C SER A 236 -3.68 -11.24 -13.49
N GLY A 237 -3.47 -12.38 -12.82
CA GLY A 237 -3.49 -13.70 -13.45
C GLY A 237 -2.36 -13.93 -14.46
N GLU A 238 -1.32 -13.11 -14.43
CA GLU A 238 -0.23 -13.12 -15.39
C GLU A 238 1.12 -13.41 -14.72
N TYR A 239 1.98 -14.07 -15.49
CA TYR A 239 3.41 -14.13 -15.18
C TYR A 239 4.12 -13.00 -15.91
N ARG A 240 5.00 -12.31 -15.19
CA ARG A 240 5.93 -11.31 -15.77
C ARG A 240 7.35 -11.60 -15.32
N SER A 241 8.29 -11.54 -16.24
CA SER A 241 9.70 -11.65 -15.91
C SER A 241 10.21 -10.39 -15.20
N LEU A 242 11.38 -10.47 -14.54
CA LEU A 242 12.02 -9.27 -14.00
C LEU A 242 12.34 -8.27 -15.13
N GLU A 243 12.78 -8.76 -16.28
CA GLU A 243 13.07 -7.91 -17.44
C GLU A 243 11.84 -7.12 -17.91
N ASP A 244 10.66 -7.76 -17.93
CA ASP A 244 9.42 -7.08 -18.30
C ASP A 244 9.00 -6.03 -17.26
N GLU A 245 9.20 -6.30 -15.98
CA GLU A 245 8.97 -5.32 -14.92
C GLU A 245 9.94 -4.12 -15.02
N LEU A 246 11.22 -4.37 -15.28
CA LEU A 246 12.21 -3.31 -15.44
C LEU A 246 11.92 -2.43 -16.67
N LYS A 247 11.44 -3.01 -17.78
CA LYS A 247 11.01 -2.24 -18.97
C LYS A 247 9.81 -1.32 -18.69
N ARG A 248 8.95 -1.67 -17.72
CA ARG A 248 7.80 -0.83 -17.34
C ARG A 248 8.18 0.30 -16.40
N ILE A 249 9.30 0.17 -15.69
CA ILE A 249 9.87 1.21 -14.84
C ILE A 249 10.69 2.20 -15.67
N SER A 250 11.28 1.76 -16.78
CA SER A 250 12.10 2.60 -17.67
C SER A 250 11.25 3.46 -18.62
#